data_e5317b4050d0e3aa514b3b91df50a1b6
#
_entry.id   e5317b4050d0e3aa514b3b91df50a1b6
#
_cell.length_a   1.000
_cell.length_b   1.000
_cell.length_c   1.000
_cell.angle_alpha   90.00
_cell.angle_beta   90.00
_cell.angle_gamma   90.00
#
_symmetry.space_group_name_H-M   'P 1'
#
loop_
_entity.id
_entity.type
_entity.pdbx_description
1 polymer ?
#
loop_
_entity_poly.entity_id
_entity_poly.type
_entity_poly.pdbx_seq_one_letter_code
_entity_poly.pdbx_strand_id
1 'polypeptide(L)'
;MKKSVQLFLSISMLLFFTTSMLGQDCTAINQSRNIELDGSSENEEIKLNVADNVKKLHVGINSTISTGYLTVEIYDPKGKKKGYYSVESQMSSNAKKKETVCGQMQKEITDPLKGDWVIKLIPKNVKGNISIHSGQVQN
;
A
#
# COMPACT_ATOMS: atom_id res chain seq x y z
N MET A 1 -47.27 61.31 34.58
CA MET A 1 -46.06 60.52 34.79
C MET A 1 -46.06 59.35 33.85
N LYS A 2 -45.37 59.50 32.74
CA LYS A 2 -45.21 58.39 31.76
C LYS A 2 -43.77 57.93 31.83
N LYS A 3 -43.54 56.77 32.37
CA LYS A 3 -42.23 56.11 32.34
C LYS A 3 -42.09 55.40 31.01
N SER A 4 -41.30 55.95 30.12
CA SER A 4 -40.89 55.27 28.87
C SER A 4 -39.88 54.21 29.22
N VAL A 5 -40.28 52.97 29.05
CA VAL A 5 -39.36 51.83 29.09
C VAL A 5 -38.65 51.79 27.73
N GLN A 6 -37.40 52.20 27.72
CA GLN A 6 -36.53 51.97 26.56
C GLN A 6 -36.10 50.49 26.55
N LEU A 7 -36.67 49.80 25.62
CA LEU A 7 -36.27 48.41 25.32
C LEU A 7 -34.96 48.48 24.51
N PHE A 8 -33.83 48.28 25.19
CA PHE A 8 -32.54 48.10 24.49
C PHE A 8 -32.54 46.70 23.85
N LEU A 9 -32.89 46.67 22.58
CA LEU A 9 -32.71 45.51 21.74
C LEU A 9 -31.21 45.40 21.39
N SER A 10 -30.43 44.76 22.24
CA SER A 10 -29.04 44.39 21.87
C SER A 10 -29.11 43.25 20.89
N ILE A 11 -29.03 43.62 19.61
CA ILE A 11 -28.79 42.65 18.54
C ILE A 11 -27.35 42.21 18.68
N SER A 12 -27.14 41.15 19.44
CA SER A 12 -25.89 40.43 19.43
C SER A 12 -25.81 39.70 18.08
N MET A 13 -25.15 40.34 17.12
CA MET A 13 -24.82 39.76 15.83
C MET A 13 -23.70 38.73 16.06
N LEU A 14 -24.13 37.53 16.39
CA LEU A 14 -23.22 36.38 16.46
C LEU A 14 -22.75 36.08 15.04
N LEU A 15 -21.62 36.67 14.66
CA LEU A 15 -20.87 36.23 13.48
C LEU A 15 -20.40 34.80 13.72
N PHE A 16 -21.20 33.83 13.28
CA PHE A 16 -20.74 32.49 13.07
C PHE A 16 -19.72 32.52 11.93
N PHE A 17 -18.45 32.67 12.28
CA PHE A 17 -17.37 32.20 11.41
C PHE A 17 -17.50 30.70 11.33
N THR A 18 -18.29 30.20 10.37
CA THR A 18 -18.14 28.85 9.88
C THR A 18 -16.81 28.79 9.16
N THR A 19 -15.73 28.53 9.89
CA THR A 19 -14.53 28.01 9.29
C THR A 19 -14.95 26.66 8.70
N SER A 20 -15.31 26.67 7.43
CA SER A 20 -15.31 25.45 6.63
C SER A 20 -13.86 24.95 6.65
N MET A 21 -13.55 24.10 7.60
CA MET A 21 -12.43 23.21 7.45
C MET A 21 -12.73 22.40 6.19
N LEU A 22 -12.17 22.82 5.07
CA LEU A 22 -11.95 21.97 3.92
C LEU A 22 -11.01 20.87 4.41
N GLY A 23 -11.58 19.88 5.09
CA GLY A 23 -10.93 18.62 5.32
C GLY A 23 -10.66 18.10 3.91
N GLN A 24 -9.40 18.09 3.50
CA GLN A 24 -9.01 17.29 2.36
C GLN A 24 -9.33 15.86 2.79
N ASP A 25 -10.41 15.30 2.26
CA ASP A 25 -10.73 13.89 2.42
C ASP A 25 -9.65 13.10 1.68
N CYS A 26 -8.55 12.83 2.36
CA CYS A 26 -7.56 11.88 1.89
C CYS A 26 -8.19 10.50 1.95
N THR A 27 -8.77 10.06 0.86
CA THR A 27 -9.27 8.68 0.76
C THR A 27 -8.08 7.74 0.58
N ALA A 28 -7.87 6.86 1.55
CA ALA A 28 -6.86 5.82 1.45
C ALA A 28 -7.52 4.52 0.99
N ILE A 29 -7.06 3.98 -0.13
CA ILE A 29 -7.47 2.66 -0.62
C ILE A 29 -6.34 1.69 -0.28
N ASN A 30 -6.64 0.72 0.59
CA ASN A 30 -5.68 -0.29 1.00
C ASN A 30 -6.10 -1.66 0.49
N GLN A 31 -5.15 -2.40 -0.05
CA GLN A 31 -5.32 -3.78 -0.50
C GLN A 31 -4.27 -4.67 0.16
N SER A 32 -4.65 -5.87 0.53
CA SER A 32 -3.75 -6.87 1.09
C SER A 32 -4.00 -8.21 0.43
N ARG A 33 -2.92 -8.93 0.09
CA ARG A 33 -2.98 -10.26 -0.49
C ARG A 33 -1.91 -11.15 0.14
N ASN A 34 -2.30 -12.33 0.55
CA ASN A 34 -1.41 -13.37 1.02
C ASN A 34 -1.38 -14.51 0.02
N ILE A 35 -0.19 -14.99 -0.30
CA ILE A 35 0.05 -16.07 -1.27
C ILE A 35 0.89 -17.13 -0.59
N GLU A 36 0.43 -18.35 -0.63
CA GLU A 36 1.19 -19.53 -0.19
C GLU A 36 1.91 -20.15 -1.38
N LEU A 37 3.18 -20.47 -1.19
CA LEU A 37 4.04 -21.12 -2.17
C LEU A 37 4.35 -22.53 -1.69
N ASP A 38 3.98 -23.54 -2.48
CA ASP A 38 4.04 -24.96 -2.13
C ASP A 38 5.23 -25.73 -2.73
N GLY A 39 6.09 -25.04 -3.47
CA GLY A 39 7.24 -25.61 -4.16
C GLY A 39 7.01 -25.88 -5.65
N SER A 40 5.74 -25.88 -6.10
CA SER A 40 5.35 -26.06 -7.51
C SER A 40 4.79 -24.78 -8.14
N SER A 41 4.80 -23.67 -7.40
CA SER A 41 4.21 -22.41 -7.84
C SER A 41 4.84 -21.89 -9.12
N GLU A 42 4.01 -21.47 -10.04
CA GLU A 42 4.40 -20.82 -11.28
C GLU A 42 4.56 -19.29 -11.08
N ASN A 43 5.05 -18.61 -12.12
CA ASN A 43 5.14 -17.17 -12.12
C ASN A 43 3.74 -16.55 -12.00
N GLU A 44 3.60 -15.57 -11.14
CA GLU A 44 2.34 -14.86 -10.91
C GLU A 44 2.51 -13.36 -11.15
N GLU A 45 1.51 -12.76 -11.77
CA GLU A 45 1.42 -11.31 -11.95
C GLU A 45 0.22 -10.76 -11.18
N ILE A 46 0.47 -9.78 -10.33
CA ILE A 46 -0.54 -9.09 -9.54
C ILE A 46 -0.65 -7.68 -10.05
N LYS A 47 -1.85 -7.29 -10.49
CA LYS A 47 -2.12 -5.95 -10.98
C LYS A 47 -2.64 -5.06 -9.87
N LEU A 48 -2.07 -3.87 -9.77
CA LEU A 48 -2.52 -2.78 -8.92
C LEU A 48 -3.01 -1.65 -9.82
N ASN A 49 -4.30 -1.42 -9.87
CA ASN A 49 -4.85 -0.31 -10.65
C ASN A 49 -4.69 1.01 -9.88
N VAL A 50 -4.05 1.98 -10.50
CA VAL A 50 -3.78 3.32 -9.95
C VAL A 50 -4.60 4.34 -10.72
N ALA A 51 -5.48 5.07 -10.02
CA ALA A 51 -6.34 6.11 -10.58
C ALA A 51 -5.60 7.43 -10.82
N ASP A 52 -6.22 8.35 -11.56
CA ASP A 52 -5.63 9.66 -11.92
C ASP A 52 -5.31 10.56 -10.73
N ASN A 53 -6.10 10.46 -9.67
CA ASN A 53 -6.03 11.35 -8.50
C ASN A 53 -5.14 10.82 -7.37
N VAL A 54 -4.40 9.73 -7.62
CA VAL A 54 -3.49 9.17 -6.63
C VAL A 54 -2.21 9.99 -6.56
N LYS A 55 -1.91 10.48 -5.36
CA LYS A 55 -0.69 11.26 -5.07
C LYS A 55 0.45 10.42 -4.53
N LYS A 56 0.11 9.34 -3.83
CA LYS A 56 1.11 8.41 -3.31
C LYS A 56 0.63 6.98 -3.47
N LEU A 57 1.52 6.13 -3.95
CA LEU A 57 1.35 4.69 -3.98
C LEU A 57 2.38 4.05 -3.05
N HIS A 58 1.90 3.33 -2.05
CA HIS A 58 2.74 2.50 -1.19
C HIS A 58 2.60 1.05 -1.59
N VAL A 59 3.72 0.36 -1.73
CA VAL A 59 3.76 -1.08 -1.96
C VAL A 59 4.70 -1.70 -0.94
N GLY A 60 4.16 -2.56 -0.10
CA GLY A 60 4.90 -3.36 0.87
C GLY A 60 4.82 -4.84 0.50
N ILE A 61 5.95 -5.52 0.45
CA ILE A 61 6.01 -6.95 0.16
C ILE A 61 6.90 -7.60 1.20
N ASN A 62 6.36 -8.59 1.88
CA ASN A 62 7.08 -9.42 2.84
C ASN A 62 7.03 -10.86 2.37
N SER A 63 8.15 -11.53 2.38
CA SER A 63 8.23 -12.95 2.07
C SER A 63 8.93 -13.71 3.20
N THR A 64 8.44 -14.89 3.48
CA THR A 64 9.04 -15.83 4.43
C THR A 64 9.14 -17.17 3.72
N ILE A 65 10.35 -17.59 3.39
CA ILE A 65 10.58 -18.82 2.63
C ILE A 65 11.45 -19.81 3.40
N SER A 66 11.17 -21.08 3.23
CA SER A 66 11.92 -22.19 3.83
C SER A 66 12.75 -22.98 2.81
N THR A 67 12.46 -22.86 1.54
CA THR A 67 13.21 -23.48 0.43
C THR A 67 13.15 -22.62 -0.81
N GLY A 68 14.13 -22.77 -1.70
CA GLY A 68 14.11 -22.25 -3.04
C GLY A 68 14.54 -20.79 -3.17
N TYR A 69 14.23 -20.22 -4.31
CA TYR A 69 14.63 -18.89 -4.70
C TYR A 69 13.41 -18.10 -5.21
N LEU A 70 13.17 -16.93 -4.63
CA LEU A 70 12.08 -16.04 -5.02
C LEU A 70 12.63 -14.73 -5.54
N THR A 71 12.18 -14.33 -6.72
CA THR A 71 12.37 -12.98 -7.25
C THR A 71 11.06 -12.23 -7.25
N VAL A 72 11.08 -10.98 -6.81
CA VAL A 72 9.93 -10.07 -6.87
C VAL A 72 10.32 -8.81 -7.60
N GLU A 73 9.50 -8.41 -8.55
CA GLU A 73 9.71 -7.23 -9.39
C GLU A 73 8.45 -6.37 -9.43
N ILE A 74 8.61 -5.05 -9.45
CA ILE A 74 7.52 -4.09 -9.61
C ILE A 74 7.74 -3.31 -10.88
N TYR A 75 6.70 -3.21 -11.71
CA TYR A 75 6.69 -2.48 -12.97
C TYR A 75 5.61 -1.40 -12.96
N ASP A 76 5.92 -0.25 -13.55
CA ASP A 76 4.94 0.79 -13.83
C ASP A 76 4.09 0.45 -15.09
N PRO A 77 3.02 1.20 -15.38
CA PRO A 77 2.17 0.97 -16.54
C PRO A 77 2.88 1.07 -17.90
N LYS A 78 4.07 1.68 -17.94
CA LYS A 78 4.93 1.74 -19.14
C LYS A 78 5.90 0.57 -19.25
N GLY A 79 5.82 -0.40 -18.33
CA GLY A 79 6.73 -1.56 -18.29
C GLY A 79 8.10 -1.26 -17.73
N LYS A 80 8.31 -0.09 -17.10
CA LYS A 80 9.59 0.24 -16.47
C LYS A 80 9.65 -0.35 -15.07
N LYS A 81 10.73 -1.09 -14.79
CA LYS A 81 10.97 -1.68 -13.47
C LYS A 81 11.21 -0.57 -12.43
N LYS A 82 10.45 -0.63 -11.34
CA LYS A 82 10.47 0.33 -10.22
C LYS A 82 10.94 -0.26 -8.90
N GLY A 83 10.93 -1.58 -8.78
CA GLY A 83 11.39 -2.29 -7.60
C GLY A 83 11.85 -3.70 -7.95
N TYR A 84 12.76 -4.21 -7.15
CA TYR A 84 13.30 -5.55 -7.29
C TYR A 84 13.87 -6.01 -5.96
N TYR A 85 13.61 -7.26 -5.59
CA TYR A 85 14.42 -7.98 -4.62
C TYR A 85 14.39 -9.48 -4.90
N SER A 86 15.35 -10.19 -4.36
CA SER A 86 15.37 -11.65 -4.37
C SER A 86 15.72 -12.17 -2.99
N VAL A 87 15.21 -13.34 -2.68
CA VAL A 87 15.49 -14.06 -1.45
C VAL A 87 15.72 -15.53 -1.79
N GLU A 88 16.71 -16.12 -1.17
CA GLU A 88 17.08 -17.53 -1.36
C GLU A 88 17.20 -18.21 0.00
N SER A 89 16.58 -19.36 0.12
CA SER A 89 16.77 -20.28 1.24
C SER A 89 17.51 -21.50 0.74
N GLN A 90 18.76 -21.66 1.19
CA GLN A 90 19.52 -22.88 0.92
C GLN A 90 19.07 -23.96 1.89
N MET A 91 18.62 -25.11 1.37
CA MET A 91 18.41 -26.27 2.20
C MET A 91 19.74 -26.67 2.80
N SER A 92 19.89 -26.47 4.10
CA SER A 92 21.00 -27.09 4.84
C SER A 92 20.89 -28.60 4.66
N SER A 93 21.96 -29.25 4.25
CA SER A 93 22.06 -30.71 4.13
C SER A 93 21.83 -31.43 5.46
N ASN A 94 21.75 -30.71 6.57
CA ASN A 94 21.33 -31.19 7.88
C ASN A 94 19.83 -31.01 8.05
N ALA A 95 19.08 -32.07 7.79
CA ALA A 95 17.61 -32.17 7.88
C ALA A 95 16.99 -31.79 9.26
N LYS A 96 17.79 -31.40 10.24
CA LYS A 96 17.35 -31.00 11.59
C LYS A 96 17.14 -29.50 11.79
N LYS A 97 17.59 -28.61 10.90
CA LYS A 97 17.35 -27.17 10.97
C LYS A 97 16.61 -26.72 9.73
N LYS A 98 15.33 -26.44 9.89
CA LYS A 98 14.58 -25.67 8.88
C LYS A 98 15.04 -24.21 9.00
N GLU A 99 15.82 -23.75 8.04
CA GLU A 99 16.12 -22.33 7.92
C GLU A 99 14.94 -21.64 7.25
N THR A 100 14.51 -20.56 7.87
CA THR A 100 13.50 -19.65 7.30
C THR A 100 14.19 -18.33 6.99
N VAL A 101 14.06 -17.90 5.75
CA VAL A 101 14.63 -16.63 5.29
C VAL A 101 13.50 -15.64 5.01
N CYS A 102 13.64 -14.44 5.53
CA CYS A 102 12.69 -13.36 5.32
C CYS A 102 13.24 -12.35 4.30
N GLY A 103 12.43 -12.00 3.32
CA GLY A 103 12.67 -10.90 2.41
C GLY A 103 11.63 -9.81 2.60
N GLN A 104 12.05 -8.56 2.48
CA GLN A 104 11.15 -7.42 2.61
C GLN A 104 11.48 -6.34 1.58
N MET A 105 10.46 -5.75 1.00
CA MET A 105 10.56 -4.54 0.19
C MET A 105 9.46 -3.58 0.56
N GLN A 106 9.82 -2.30 0.73
CA GLN A 106 8.88 -1.20 0.90
C GLN A 106 9.19 -0.15 -0.14
N LYS A 107 8.17 0.28 -0.88
CA LYS A 107 8.28 1.29 -1.91
C LYS A 107 7.21 2.34 -1.74
N GLU A 108 7.63 3.60 -1.68
CA GLU A 108 6.75 4.75 -1.80
C GLU A 108 7.01 5.43 -3.14
N ILE A 109 5.96 5.69 -3.89
CA ILE A 109 6.01 6.35 -5.19
C ILE A 109 5.11 7.58 -5.11
N THR A 110 5.71 8.75 -5.26
CA THR A 110 4.99 10.02 -5.33
C THR A 110 4.59 10.28 -6.77
N ASP A 111 3.37 10.79 -6.97
CA ASP A 111 2.76 11.03 -8.27
C ASP A 111 2.90 9.83 -9.22
N PRO A 112 2.37 8.65 -8.82
CA PRO A 112 2.50 7.44 -9.62
C PRO A 112 1.76 7.60 -10.95
N LEU A 113 2.29 6.95 -11.99
CA LEU A 113 1.59 6.88 -13.27
C LEU A 113 0.25 6.16 -13.11
N LYS A 114 -0.80 6.74 -13.67
CA LYS A 114 -2.10 6.11 -13.81
C LYS A 114 -2.02 4.82 -14.61
N GLY A 115 -2.81 3.84 -14.23
CA GLY A 115 -2.97 2.57 -14.93
C GLY A 115 -2.55 1.37 -14.10
N ASP A 116 -2.32 0.25 -14.77
CA ASP A 116 -2.01 -1.01 -14.12
C ASP A 116 -0.52 -1.12 -13.81
N TRP A 117 -0.19 -1.06 -12.55
CA TRP A 117 1.11 -1.46 -12.03
C TRP A 117 1.14 -2.97 -11.85
N VAL A 118 2.27 -3.60 -12.12
CA VAL A 118 2.40 -5.05 -12.08
C VAL A 118 3.47 -5.46 -11.07
N ILE A 119 3.10 -6.34 -10.15
CA ILE A 119 4.03 -7.05 -9.28
C ILE A 119 4.19 -8.45 -9.86
N LYS A 120 5.43 -8.81 -10.24
CA LYS A 120 5.76 -10.16 -10.74
C LYS A 120 6.42 -10.96 -9.64
N LEU A 121 5.88 -12.14 -9.38
CA LEU A 121 6.45 -13.15 -8.51
C LEU A 121 7.04 -14.25 -9.38
N ILE A 122 8.31 -14.53 -9.19
CA ILE A 122 9.06 -15.53 -9.95
C ILE A 122 9.66 -16.54 -8.96
N PRO A 123 8.86 -17.54 -8.53
CA PRO A 123 9.31 -18.57 -7.61
C PRO A 123 10.06 -19.68 -8.36
N LYS A 124 11.09 -20.25 -7.71
CA LYS A 124 11.81 -21.44 -8.14
C LYS A 124 11.90 -22.42 -6.98
N ASN A 125 11.08 -23.44 -6.98
CA ASN A 125 11.01 -24.46 -5.91
C ASN A 125 10.82 -23.87 -4.50
N VAL A 126 10.05 -22.78 -4.41
CA VAL A 126 9.86 -22.01 -3.17
C VAL A 126 8.73 -22.61 -2.36
N LYS A 127 9.00 -22.84 -1.06
CA LYS A 127 7.96 -23.08 -0.06
C LYS A 127 7.97 -21.94 0.94
N GLY A 128 6.79 -21.37 1.21
CA GLY A 128 6.66 -20.27 2.14
C GLY A 128 5.45 -19.40 1.86
N ASN A 129 5.49 -18.16 2.34
CA ASN A 129 4.40 -17.21 2.22
C ASN A 129 4.90 -15.87 1.72
N ILE A 130 4.08 -15.21 0.92
CA ILE A 130 4.27 -13.82 0.51
C ILE A 130 3.05 -13.03 0.96
N SER A 131 3.30 -11.89 1.59
CA SER A 131 2.28 -10.91 1.94
C SER A 131 2.54 -9.62 1.18
N ILE A 132 1.55 -9.16 0.44
CA ILE A 132 1.62 -7.96 -0.38
C ILE A 132 0.59 -6.98 0.16
N HIS A 133 1.02 -5.77 0.44
CA HIS A 133 0.18 -4.67 0.87
C HIS A 133 0.36 -3.51 -0.08
N SER A 134 -0.72 -2.91 -0.52
CA SER A 134 -0.67 -1.67 -1.28
C SER A 134 -1.61 -0.64 -0.68
N GLY A 135 -1.17 0.60 -0.65
CA GLY A 135 -1.96 1.73 -0.20
C GLY A 135 -1.90 2.86 -1.22
N GLN A 136 -3.03 3.46 -1.54
CA GLN A 136 -3.13 4.60 -2.42
C GLN A 136 -3.72 5.77 -1.65
N VAL A 137 -3.03 6.92 -1.69
CA VAL A 137 -3.51 8.16 -1.10
C VAL A 137 -3.96 9.07 -2.24
N GLN A 138 -5.21 9.47 -2.18
CA GLN A 138 -5.87 10.38 -3.13
C GLN A 138 -6.03 11.76 -2.49
N ASN A 139 -6.02 12.80 -3.28
CA ASN A 139 -6.41 14.17 -2.88
C ASN A 139 -7.79 14.49 -3.41
#